data_8ed742cf8533ac5b0aa7f44d6ca879f9
#
_entry.id   8ed742cf8533ac5b0aa7f44d6ca879f9
#
_cell.length_a   1.000
_cell.length_b   1.000
_cell.length_c   1.000
_cell.angle_alpha   90.00
_cell.angle_beta   90.00
_cell.angle_gamma   90.00
#
_symmetry.space_group_name_H-M   'P 1'
#
loop_
_entity.id
_entity.type
_entity.pdbx_description
1 polymer ?
#
loop_
_entity_poly.entity_id
_entity_poly.type
_entity_poly.pdbx_seq_one_letter_code
_entity_poly.pdbx_strand_id
1 'polypeptide(L)'
;MIIRLLSRLVASAGICLLVACASISEPKTVEVINSDDPHEKINREIFAFNKGVDTYVASPLVTVYQFTLPDFLSTTIANFFTNLKEPRTVVNDALQGKQASVGADFERFVINSLLGLGGLIDVASYAEIEYHEEDFSQTMAVWGVPRGEYVVIPVLGPSSYRGVPGKIIDAAASPVSYLIWPIQILDLLNSRSNAEQSLNFIDEAAVDPYIFMRASYLQWRDFQISEGANAEEDILLPELDESFDEEDLDLLQEDLDIKL
;
A
#
# COMPACT_ATOMS: atom_id res chain seq x y z
N MET A 1 14.76 -13.70 -34.22
CA MET A 1 15.07 -12.28 -34.57
C MET A 1 14.36 -11.31 -33.61
N ILE A 2 13.10 -11.49 -33.31
CA ILE A 2 12.28 -10.65 -32.42
C ILE A 2 12.81 -10.61 -30.98
N ILE A 3 13.18 -11.75 -30.39
CA ILE A 3 13.70 -11.84 -29.01
C ILE A 3 15.00 -11.05 -28.82
N ARG A 4 15.89 -11.02 -29.83
CA ARG A 4 17.12 -10.20 -29.78
C ARG A 4 16.86 -8.71 -29.94
N LEU A 5 15.74 -8.32 -30.56
CA LEU A 5 15.33 -6.94 -30.68
C LEU A 5 14.74 -6.43 -29.36
N LEU A 6 13.89 -7.22 -28.70
CA LEU A 6 13.35 -6.91 -27.38
C LEU A 6 14.44 -6.79 -26.31
N SER A 7 15.42 -7.69 -26.29
CA SER A 7 16.52 -7.62 -25.31
C SER A 7 17.40 -6.36 -25.47
N ARG A 8 17.55 -5.87 -26.71
CA ARG A 8 18.28 -4.63 -26.99
C ARG A 8 17.47 -3.37 -26.61
N LEU A 9 16.14 -3.41 -26.76
CA LEU A 9 15.25 -2.32 -26.32
C LEU A 9 15.19 -2.21 -24.80
N VAL A 10 15.15 -3.33 -24.08
CA VAL A 10 15.20 -3.35 -22.60
C VAL A 10 16.57 -2.88 -22.09
N ALA A 11 17.66 -3.28 -22.73
CA ALA A 11 19.00 -2.84 -22.36
C ALA A 11 19.23 -1.34 -22.63
N SER A 12 18.72 -0.80 -23.75
CA SER A 12 18.83 0.64 -24.04
C SER A 12 17.92 1.50 -23.15
N ALA A 13 16.74 1.02 -22.74
CA ALA A 13 15.88 1.70 -21.77
C ALA A 13 16.53 1.75 -20.38
N GLY A 14 17.22 0.67 -19.96
CA GLY A 14 17.98 0.63 -18.71
C GLY A 14 19.16 1.60 -18.67
N ILE A 15 19.82 1.84 -19.79
CA ILE A 15 20.97 2.78 -19.88
C ILE A 15 20.49 4.24 -19.89
N CYS A 16 19.34 4.56 -20.49
CA CYS A 16 18.78 5.92 -20.45
C CYS A 16 18.34 6.34 -19.04
N LEU A 17 17.95 5.41 -18.18
CA LEU A 17 17.59 5.70 -16.79
C LEU A 17 18.82 6.04 -15.90
N LEU A 18 20.02 5.63 -16.28
CA LEU A 18 21.25 5.90 -15.52
C LEU A 18 21.93 7.23 -15.86
N VAL A 19 21.58 7.88 -16.98
CA VAL A 19 22.22 9.12 -17.44
C VAL A 19 21.49 10.39 -16.96
N ALA A 20 20.30 10.28 -16.40
CA ALA A 20 19.49 11.43 -15.93
C ALA A 20 19.94 12.03 -14.58
N CYS A 21 21.00 11.51 -13.95
CA CYS A 21 21.49 11.99 -12.65
C CYS A 21 22.67 12.97 -12.72
N ALA A 22 22.78 13.81 -13.74
CA ALA A 22 23.83 14.82 -13.82
C ALA A 22 23.26 16.24 -13.84
N SER A 23 23.42 16.91 -12.69
CA SER A 23 23.61 18.37 -12.50
C SER A 23 22.41 19.31 -12.71
N ILE A 24 21.78 19.70 -11.60
CA ILE A 24 21.34 21.09 -11.42
C ILE A 24 21.66 21.48 -9.98
N SER A 25 22.63 22.40 -9.80
CA SER A 25 22.91 23.06 -8.53
C SER A 25 21.98 24.26 -8.42
N GLU A 26 20.96 24.16 -7.60
CA GLU A 26 20.12 25.28 -7.19
C GLU A 26 20.46 25.79 -5.79
N PRO A 27 20.14 27.07 -5.46
CA PRO A 27 20.60 27.72 -4.22
C PRO A 27 19.99 27.06 -2.98
N LYS A 28 20.83 26.90 -1.94
CA LYS A 28 20.46 26.36 -0.64
C LYS A 28 19.37 27.21 0.03
N THR A 29 18.11 26.86 -0.19
CA THR A 29 17.08 27.11 0.81
C THR A 29 17.33 26.17 1.98
N VAL A 30 17.24 26.68 3.21
CA VAL A 30 17.32 25.84 4.42
C VAL A 30 16.08 24.94 4.38
N GLU A 31 16.22 23.73 3.82
CA GLU A 31 15.19 22.72 3.88
C GLU A 31 15.08 22.27 5.34
N VAL A 32 13.92 22.44 5.94
CA VAL A 32 13.56 21.73 7.18
C VAL A 32 13.50 20.26 6.81
N ILE A 33 14.60 19.53 7.02
CA ILE A 33 14.69 18.11 6.74
C ILE A 33 13.74 17.41 7.72
N ASN A 34 12.64 16.90 7.20
CA ASN A 34 11.75 16.03 7.97
C ASN A 34 12.53 14.75 8.29
N SER A 35 12.66 14.39 9.56
CA SER A 35 13.43 13.21 10.01
C SER A 35 12.95 11.90 9.38
N ASP A 36 11.66 11.82 9.01
CA ASP A 36 11.07 10.63 8.45
C ASP A 36 11.21 10.54 6.92
N ASP A 37 11.48 11.66 6.26
CA ASP A 37 11.60 11.75 4.80
C ASP A 37 12.76 12.67 4.36
N PRO A 38 13.99 12.28 4.60
CA PRO A 38 15.15 13.06 4.19
C PRO A 38 15.33 13.13 2.67
N HIS A 39 14.64 12.26 1.93
CA HIS A 39 14.67 12.17 0.47
C HIS A 39 13.41 12.76 -0.20
N GLU A 40 12.68 13.64 0.48
CA GLU A 40 11.39 14.18 0.02
C GLU A 40 11.42 14.64 -1.44
N LYS A 41 12.48 15.33 -1.87
CA LYS A 41 12.59 15.83 -3.24
C LYS A 41 12.52 14.69 -4.27
N ILE A 42 13.32 13.64 -4.08
CA ILE A 42 13.37 12.48 -4.98
C ILE A 42 12.05 11.69 -4.88
N ASN A 43 11.55 11.52 -3.67
CA ASN A 43 10.29 10.81 -3.43
C ASN A 43 9.11 11.51 -4.11
N ARG A 44 9.05 12.84 -4.13
CA ARG A 44 8.03 13.60 -4.85
C ARG A 44 8.13 13.45 -6.37
N GLU A 45 9.34 13.42 -6.91
CA GLU A 45 9.54 13.19 -8.36
C GLU A 45 9.07 11.79 -8.76
N ILE A 46 9.39 10.76 -7.96
CA ILE A 46 8.94 9.39 -8.20
C ILE A 46 7.42 9.27 -7.99
N PHE A 47 6.87 9.94 -6.98
CA PHE A 47 5.43 10.00 -6.75
C PHE A 47 4.69 10.61 -7.95
N ALA A 48 5.18 11.72 -8.49
CA ALA A 48 4.63 12.36 -9.68
C ALA A 48 4.72 11.45 -10.92
N PHE A 49 5.84 10.73 -11.07
CA PHE A 49 5.99 9.71 -12.11
C PHE A 49 4.96 8.59 -11.95
N ASN A 50 4.81 8.04 -10.73
CA ASN A 50 3.84 6.99 -10.44
C ASN A 50 2.40 7.45 -10.71
N LYS A 51 2.07 8.69 -10.33
CA LYS A 51 0.76 9.29 -10.65
C LYS A 51 0.55 9.42 -12.15
N GLY A 52 1.59 9.79 -12.90
CA GLY A 52 1.53 9.80 -14.37
C GLY A 52 1.28 8.41 -14.96
N VAL A 53 1.99 7.38 -14.48
CA VAL A 53 1.76 5.99 -14.90
C VAL A 53 0.33 5.55 -14.55
N ASP A 54 -0.15 5.89 -13.35
CA ASP A 54 -1.53 5.57 -12.96
C ASP A 54 -2.55 6.24 -13.88
N THR A 55 -2.44 7.55 -14.09
CA THR A 55 -3.40 8.34 -14.87
C THR A 55 -3.44 7.91 -16.35
N TYR A 56 -2.27 7.67 -16.96
CA TYR A 56 -2.20 7.42 -18.41
C TYR A 56 -2.22 5.94 -18.80
N VAL A 57 -1.93 5.04 -17.87
CA VAL A 57 -1.86 3.60 -18.15
C VAL A 57 -2.80 2.80 -17.26
N ALA A 58 -2.68 2.88 -15.94
CA ALA A 58 -3.44 2.01 -15.04
C ALA A 58 -4.94 2.35 -15.04
N SER A 59 -5.30 3.62 -14.85
CA SER A 59 -6.70 4.07 -14.76
C SER A 59 -7.51 3.75 -16.02
N PRO A 60 -7.05 3.99 -17.27
CA PRO A 60 -7.76 3.54 -18.47
C PRO A 60 -7.97 2.03 -18.53
N LEU A 61 -6.97 1.24 -18.13
CA LEU A 61 -7.08 -0.23 -18.11
C LEU A 61 -8.06 -0.70 -17.04
N VAL A 62 -8.06 -0.08 -15.86
CA VAL A 62 -9.03 -0.35 -14.79
C VAL A 62 -10.45 0.02 -15.21
N THR A 63 -10.64 1.13 -15.92
CA THR A 63 -11.96 1.50 -16.48
C THR A 63 -12.49 0.42 -17.42
N VAL A 64 -11.64 -0.11 -18.32
CA VAL A 64 -12.02 -1.23 -19.21
C VAL A 64 -12.29 -2.50 -18.40
N TYR A 65 -11.49 -2.79 -17.39
CA TYR A 65 -11.66 -3.93 -16.50
C TYR A 65 -13.04 -3.87 -15.81
N GLN A 66 -13.38 -2.76 -15.17
CA GLN A 66 -14.65 -2.54 -14.46
C GLN A 66 -15.86 -2.57 -15.41
N PHE A 67 -15.72 -1.99 -16.61
CA PHE A 67 -16.79 -2.06 -17.62
C PHE A 67 -17.06 -3.47 -18.11
N THR A 68 -16.02 -4.30 -18.18
CA THR A 68 -16.11 -5.66 -18.76
C THR A 68 -16.51 -6.71 -17.72
N LEU A 69 -16.09 -6.54 -16.46
CA LEU A 69 -16.29 -7.51 -15.39
C LEU A 69 -17.36 -7.03 -14.40
N PRO A 70 -18.45 -7.77 -14.26
CA PRO A 70 -19.42 -7.52 -13.17
C PRO A 70 -18.78 -7.69 -11.79
N ASP A 71 -19.30 -6.98 -10.78
CA ASP A 71 -18.77 -6.93 -9.42
C ASP A 71 -18.54 -8.31 -8.79
N PHE A 72 -19.45 -9.26 -9.03
CA PHE A 72 -19.30 -10.62 -8.50
C PHE A 72 -18.06 -11.34 -9.05
N LEU A 73 -17.69 -11.11 -10.31
CA LEU A 73 -16.47 -11.69 -10.89
C LEU A 73 -15.22 -10.99 -10.37
N SER A 74 -15.27 -9.67 -10.21
CA SER A 74 -14.18 -8.90 -9.59
C SER A 74 -13.92 -9.39 -8.15
N THR A 75 -14.97 -9.59 -7.36
CA THR A 75 -14.88 -10.16 -6.00
C THR A 75 -14.30 -11.59 -6.03
N THR A 76 -14.77 -12.43 -6.95
CA THR A 76 -14.25 -13.80 -7.10
C THR A 76 -12.76 -13.82 -7.44
N ILE A 77 -12.32 -12.90 -8.32
CA ILE A 77 -10.90 -12.72 -8.65
C ILE A 77 -10.10 -12.25 -7.42
N ALA A 78 -10.64 -11.28 -6.66
CA ALA A 78 -10.02 -10.81 -5.42
C ALA A 78 -9.81 -11.95 -4.43
N ASN A 79 -10.87 -12.74 -4.18
CA ASN A 79 -10.82 -13.89 -3.27
C ASN A 79 -9.76 -14.92 -3.69
N PHE A 80 -9.70 -15.23 -5.00
CA PHE A 80 -8.70 -16.15 -5.53
C PHE A 80 -7.27 -15.68 -5.24
N PHE A 81 -6.95 -14.41 -5.51
CA PHE A 81 -5.61 -13.88 -5.26
C PHE A 81 -5.33 -13.73 -3.77
N THR A 82 -6.31 -13.37 -2.96
CA THR A 82 -6.18 -13.35 -1.50
C THR A 82 -5.84 -14.74 -0.98
N ASN A 83 -6.61 -15.76 -1.34
CA ASN A 83 -6.32 -17.15 -0.96
C ASN A 83 -4.94 -17.63 -1.43
N LEU A 84 -4.49 -17.18 -2.60
CA LEU A 84 -3.17 -17.53 -3.13
C LEU A 84 -2.02 -16.84 -2.35
N LYS A 85 -2.31 -15.73 -1.67
CA LYS A 85 -1.35 -15.00 -0.81
C LYS A 85 -1.33 -15.53 0.63
N GLU A 86 -2.37 -16.25 1.09
CA GLU A 86 -2.47 -16.82 2.46
C GLU A 86 -1.24 -17.63 2.92
N PRO A 87 -0.63 -18.52 2.08
CA PRO A 87 0.57 -19.25 2.52
C PRO A 87 1.73 -18.34 2.94
N ARG A 88 1.85 -17.15 2.32
CA ARG A 88 2.83 -16.15 2.72
C ARG A 88 2.50 -15.57 4.11
N THR A 89 1.23 -15.26 4.35
CA THR A 89 0.72 -14.77 5.65
C THR A 89 1.03 -15.79 6.74
N VAL A 90 0.63 -17.05 6.56
CA VAL A 90 0.89 -18.15 7.52
C VAL A 90 2.39 -18.28 7.87
N VAL A 91 3.26 -18.15 6.86
CA VAL A 91 4.72 -18.21 7.09
C VAL A 91 5.19 -17.00 7.91
N ASN A 92 4.70 -15.79 7.62
CA ASN A 92 5.08 -14.58 8.36
C ASN A 92 4.56 -14.63 9.80
N ASP A 93 3.33 -15.10 10.05
CA ASP A 93 2.81 -15.33 11.40
C ASP A 93 3.70 -16.29 12.20
N ALA A 94 4.09 -17.41 11.57
CA ALA A 94 4.97 -18.37 12.21
C ALA A 94 6.34 -17.75 12.55
N LEU A 95 6.91 -16.94 11.67
CA LEU A 95 8.17 -16.23 11.88
C LEU A 95 8.06 -15.14 12.96
N GLN A 96 6.89 -14.58 13.16
CA GLN A 96 6.58 -13.60 14.20
C GLN A 96 6.22 -14.27 15.55
N GLY A 97 5.97 -15.59 15.55
CA GLY A 97 5.58 -16.33 16.76
C GLY A 97 4.08 -16.22 17.11
N LYS A 98 3.23 -15.76 16.20
CA LYS A 98 1.78 -15.58 16.35
C LYS A 98 1.03 -16.90 16.17
N GLN A 99 1.14 -17.82 17.12
CA GLN A 99 0.62 -19.20 16.99
C GLN A 99 -0.89 -19.27 16.73
N ALA A 100 -1.68 -18.35 17.29
CA ALA A 100 -3.12 -18.30 17.07
C ALA A 100 -3.46 -17.91 15.63
N SER A 101 -2.80 -16.87 15.09
CA SER A 101 -2.97 -16.41 13.72
C SER A 101 -2.52 -17.46 12.70
N VAL A 102 -1.40 -18.15 12.95
CA VAL A 102 -0.96 -19.30 12.12
C VAL A 102 -2.08 -20.32 11.94
N GLY A 103 -2.79 -20.65 13.03
CA GLY A 103 -3.90 -21.60 12.99
C GLY A 103 -5.07 -21.10 12.17
N ALA A 104 -5.50 -19.87 12.42
CA ALA A 104 -6.64 -19.25 11.77
C ALA A 104 -6.39 -19.04 10.26
N ASP A 105 -5.23 -18.49 9.88
CA ASP A 105 -4.92 -18.21 8.49
C ASP A 105 -4.65 -19.48 7.67
N PHE A 106 -4.06 -20.52 8.31
CA PHE A 106 -3.97 -21.84 7.69
C PHE A 106 -5.35 -22.46 7.48
N GLU A 107 -6.25 -22.34 8.45
CA GLU A 107 -7.64 -22.82 8.34
C GLU A 107 -8.38 -22.09 7.22
N ARG A 108 -8.25 -20.76 7.12
CA ARG A 108 -8.78 -19.96 6.01
C ARG A 108 -8.31 -20.51 4.66
N PHE A 109 -6.99 -20.67 4.52
CA PHE A 109 -6.40 -21.20 3.28
C PHE A 109 -6.99 -22.55 2.89
N VAL A 110 -7.09 -23.48 3.84
CA VAL A 110 -7.62 -24.83 3.60
C VAL A 110 -9.10 -24.80 3.24
N ILE A 111 -9.91 -24.08 4.01
CA ILE A 111 -11.36 -23.98 3.77
C ILE A 111 -11.62 -23.33 2.40
N ASN A 112 -11.00 -22.21 2.10
CA ASN A 112 -11.19 -21.52 0.84
C ASN A 112 -10.65 -22.31 -0.34
N SER A 113 -9.56 -23.05 -0.18
CA SER A 113 -9.02 -23.90 -1.23
C SER A 113 -9.90 -25.12 -1.52
N LEU A 114 -10.42 -25.79 -0.49
CA LEU A 114 -11.18 -27.04 -0.64
C LEU A 114 -12.67 -26.79 -0.89
N LEU A 115 -13.29 -25.93 -0.08
CA LEU A 115 -14.73 -25.65 -0.14
C LEU A 115 -15.04 -24.43 -1.00
N GLY A 116 -14.10 -23.48 -1.11
CA GLY A 116 -14.22 -22.25 -1.90
C GLY A 116 -13.76 -22.38 -3.35
N LEU A 117 -13.68 -23.61 -3.89
CA LEU A 117 -13.29 -23.88 -5.30
C LEU A 117 -11.92 -23.28 -5.66
N GLY A 118 -10.90 -23.52 -4.82
CA GLY A 118 -9.56 -22.96 -5.01
C GLY A 118 -9.43 -21.49 -4.62
N GLY A 119 -10.30 -21.02 -3.74
CA GLY A 119 -10.29 -19.62 -3.26
C GLY A 119 -11.18 -18.67 -4.07
N LEU A 120 -11.95 -19.15 -5.03
CA LEU A 120 -12.91 -18.30 -5.77
C LEU A 120 -14.05 -17.80 -4.89
N ILE A 121 -14.39 -18.53 -3.84
CA ILE A 121 -15.41 -18.18 -2.85
C ILE A 121 -14.71 -18.11 -1.47
N ASP A 122 -14.89 -17.02 -0.76
CA ASP A 122 -14.36 -16.87 0.61
C ASP A 122 -15.30 -17.50 1.63
N VAL A 123 -15.24 -18.83 1.72
CA VAL A 123 -16.06 -19.61 2.66
C VAL A 123 -15.62 -19.38 4.10
N ALA A 124 -14.35 -19.09 4.35
CA ALA A 124 -13.81 -18.85 5.67
C ALA A 124 -14.43 -17.61 6.33
N SER A 125 -14.71 -16.55 5.57
CA SER A 125 -15.43 -15.38 6.09
C SER A 125 -16.86 -15.68 6.49
N TYR A 126 -17.55 -16.63 5.84
CA TYR A 126 -18.87 -17.11 6.29
C TYR A 126 -18.78 -17.95 7.58
N ALA A 127 -17.61 -18.51 7.87
CA ALA A 127 -17.34 -19.21 9.14
C ALA A 127 -16.77 -18.27 10.22
N GLU A 128 -16.83 -16.95 10.00
CA GLU A 128 -16.37 -15.91 10.93
C GLU A 128 -14.86 -16.02 11.27
N ILE A 129 -14.05 -16.61 10.37
CA ILE A 129 -12.60 -16.63 10.50
C ILE A 129 -12.06 -15.34 9.88
N GLU A 130 -11.51 -14.46 10.70
CA GLU A 130 -10.98 -13.17 10.30
C GLU A 130 -9.81 -13.33 9.33
N TYR A 131 -9.70 -12.37 8.41
CA TYR A 131 -8.57 -12.26 7.47
C TYR A 131 -7.49 -11.36 8.07
N HIS A 132 -6.26 -11.86 8.11
CA HIS A 132 -5.09 -11.07 8.45
C HIS A 132 -4.18 -10.94 7.22
N GLU A 133 -3.46 -9.86 7.13
CA GLU A 133 -2.45 -9.70 6.09
C GLU A 133 -1.08 -9.46 6.75
N GLU A 134 -0.20 -10.45 6.59
CA GLU A 134 1.15 -10.38 7.11
C GLU A 134 2.18 -10.39 5.97
N ASP A 135 3.21 -9.58 6.15
CA ASP A 135 4.32 -9.47 5.22
C ASP A 135 5.69 -9.58 5.92
N PHE A 136 6.72 -9.77 5.14
CA PHE A 136 8.07 -9.95 5.71
C PHE A 136 8.61 -8.64 6.31
N SER A 137 8.13 -7.48 5.91
CA SER A 137 8.49 -6.21 6.55
C SER A 137 7.90 -6.10 7.97
N GLN A 138 6.70 -6.65 8.22
CA GLN A 138 6.13 -6.79 9.58
C GLN A 138 6.96 -7.78 10.40
N THR A 139 7.31 -8.91 9.82
CA THR A 139 8.20 -9.90 10.45
C THR A 139 9.53 -9.29 10.89
N MET A 140 10.17 -8.52 10.01
CA MET A 140 11.40 -7.79 10.37
C MET A 140 11.16 -6.75 11.47
N ALA A 141 10.00 -6.11 11.54
CA ALA A 141 9.65 -5.19 12.62
C ALA A 141 9.59 -5.91 13.97
N VAL A 142 8.90 -7.05 14.03
CA VAL A 142 8.83 -7.89 15.24
C VAL A 142 10.23 -8.36 15.67
N TRP A 143 11.13 -8.60 14.73
CA TRP A 143 12.55 -8.92 15.02
C TRP A 143 13.37 -7.70 15.46
N GLY A 144 12.78 -6.52 15.56
CA GLY A 144 13.44 -5.29 16.02
C GLY A 144 14.20 -4.53 14.95
N VAL A 145 14.00 -4.85 13.66
CA VAL A 145 14.59 -4.07 12.56
C VAL A 145 13.85 -2.73 12.47
N PRO A 146 14.54 -1.58 12.58
CA PRO A 146 13.88 -0.28 12.50
C PRO A 146 13.26 -0.05 11.12
N ARG A 147 12.19 0.77 11.05
CA ARG A 147 11.50 1.13 9.81
C ARG A 147 12.46 1.74 8.78
N GLY A 148 13.38 2.58 9.26
CA GLY A 148 14.24 3.40 8.42
C GLY A 148 13.46 4.50 7.70
N GLU A 149 14.11 5.16 6.76
CA GLU A 149 13.59 6.30 6.03
C GLU A 149 12.46 5.91 5.07
N TYR A 150 11.53 6.84 4.87
CA TYR A 150 10.48 6.69 3.88
C TYR A 150 11.05 6.80 2.47
N VAL A 151 10.58 5.95 1.57
CA VAL A 151 10.96 5.95 0.16
C VAL A 151 9.77 5.67 -0.72
N VAL A 152 9.74 6.28 -1.90
CA VAL A 152 8.77 5.94 -2.95
C VAL A 152 9.46 5.11 -4.01
N ILE A 153 8.90 3.94 -4.32
CA ILE A 153 9.45 3.03 -5.34
C ILE A 153 8.73 3.30 -6.67
N PRO A 154 9.47 3.44 -7.79
CA PRO A 154 8.84 3.55 -9.10
C PRO A 154 7.85 2.40 -9.35
N VAL A 155 6.64 2.74 -9.77
CA VAL A 155 5.50 1.84 -10.05
C VAL A 155 4.93 1.14 -8.80
N LEU A 156 5.75 0.82 -7.79
CA LEU A 156 5.32 0.08 -6.59
C LEU A 156 4.81 0.97 -5.45
N GLY A 157 4.98 2.29 -5.57
CA GLY A 157 4.44 3.25 -4.60
C GLY A 157 5.23 3.35 -3.28
N PRO A 158 4.56 3.77 -2.18
CA PRO A 158 5.18 4.05 -0.90
C PRO A 158 5.82 2.81 -0.26
N SER A 159 6.93 3.04 0.45
CA SER A 159 7.69 2.03 1.16
C SER A 159 8.60 2.66 2.23
N SER A 160 9.44 1.86 2.85
CA SER A 160 10.52 2.26 3.75
C SER A 160 11.77 1.44 3.50
N TYR A 161 12.90 1.81 4.08
CA TYR A 161 14.14 1.02 3.94
C TYR A 161 13.97 -0.43 4.42
N ARG A 162 13.17 -0.67 5.47
CA ARG A 162 12.76 -2.04 5.85
C ARG A 162 11.76 -2.63 4.88
N GLY A 163 10.85 -1.82 4.34
CA GLY A 163 9.79 -2.28 3.42
C GLY A 163 10.32 -2.78 2.08
N VAL A 164 11.39 -2.19 1.55
CA VAL A 164 11.97 -2.59 0.25
C VAL A 164 12.42 -4.05 0.24
N PRO A 165 13.32 -4.50 1.13
CA PRO A 165 13.71 -5.91 1.20
C PRO A 165 12.52 -6.82 1.56
N GLY A 166 11.58 -6.35 2.40
CA GLY A 166 10.34 -7.07 2.70
C GLY A 166 9.56 -7.40 1.44
N LYS A 167 9.25 -6.39 0.63
CA LYS A 167 8.53 -6.58 -0.65
C LYS A 167 9.25 -7.54 -1.61
N ILE A 168 10.59 -7.52 -1.65
CA ILE A 168 11.38 -8.42 -2.50
C ILE A 168 11.24 -9.88 -2.03
N ILE A 169 11.34 -10.11 -0.72
CA ILE A 169 11.19 -11.44 -0.14
C ILE A 169 9.77 -11.96 -0.31
N ASP A 170 8.77 -11.12 -0.05
CA ASP A 170 7.36 -11.45 -0.25
C ASP A 170 7.05 -11.79 -1.72
N ALA A 171 7.59 -11.02 -2.65
CA ALA A 171 7.45 -11.32 -4.07
C ALA A 171 8.09 -12.67 -4.44
N ALA A 172 9.27 -12.97 -3.89
CA ALA A 172 9.94 -14.25 -4.13
C ALA A 172 9.21 -15.44 -3.46
N ALA A 173 8.55 -15.21 -2.33
CA ALA A 173 7.78 -16.23 -1.62
C ALA A 173 6.34 -16.39 -2.15
N SER A 174 5.81 -15.39 -2.86
CA SER A 174 4.42 -15.41 -3.33
C SER A 174 4.22 -16.33 -4.52
N PRO A 175 3.25 -17.28 -4.46
CA PRO A 175 2.87 -18.08 -5.61
C PRO A 175 2.42 -17.26 -6.82
N VAL A 176 1.86 -16.08 -6.61
CA VAL A 176 1.41 -15.15 -7.68
C VAL A 176 2.55 -14.77 -8.61
N SER A 177 3.76 -14.60 -8.08
CA SER A 177 4.94 -14.20 -8.86
C SER A 177 5.39 -15.25 -9.89
N TYR A 178 4.96 -16.50 -9.71
CA TYR A 178 5.29 -17.62 -10.61
C TYR A 178 4.19 -17.91 -11.65
N LEU A 179 3.06 -17.18 -11.59
CA LEU A 179 2.01 -17.29 -12.59
C LEU A 179 2.44 -16.62 -13.89
N ILE A 180 1.77 -16.99 -14.98
CA ILE A 180 1.97 -16.31 -16.27
C ILE A 180 1.56 -14.84 -16.18
N TRP A 181 2.30 -13.99 -16.88
CA TRP A 181 2.15 -12.53 -16.81
C TRP A 181 0.71 -11.98 -16.99
N PRO A 182 -0.19 -12.55 -17.83
CA PRO A 182 -1.55 -12.04 -17.93
C PRO A 182 -2.34 -12.17 -16.62
N ILE A 183 -2.09 -13.24 -15.85
CA ILE A 183 -2.75 -13.46 -14.55
C ILE A 183 -2.18 -12.48 -13.50
N GLN A 184 -0.89 -12.18 -13.53
CA GLN A 184 -0.30 -11.16 -12.66
C GLN A 184 -0.85 -9.76 -12.95
N ILE A 185 -1.08 -9.43 -14.24
CA ILE A 185 -1.76 -8.18 -14.63
C ILE A 185 -3.19 -8.16 -14.11
N LEU A 186 -3.91 -9.28 -14.15
CA LEU A 186 -5.26 -9.37 -13.64
C LEU A 186 -5.30 -9.07 -12.11
N ASP A 187 -4.37 -9.61 -11.32
CA ASP A 187 -4.22 -9.28 -9.89
C ASP A 187 -3.96 -7.78 -9.69
N LEU A 188 -3.07 -7.20 -10.49
CA LEU A 188 -2.75 -5.77 -10.42
C LEU A 188 -3.95 -4.89 -10.75
N LEU A 189 -4.68 -5.19 -11.82
CA LEU A 189 -5.88 -4.43 -12.22
C LEU A 189 -6.98 -4.55 -11.17
N ASN A 190 -7.20 -5.75 -10.63
CA ASN A 190 -8.18 -5.96 -9.58
C ASN A 190 -7.81 -5.21 -8.29
N SER A 191 -6.56 -5.28 -7.87
CA SER A 191 -6.06 -4.54 -6.69
C SER A 191 -6.17 -3.03 -6.88
N ARG A 192 -5.83 -2.51 -8.07
CA ARG A 192 -5.96 -1.08 -8.39
C ARG A 192 -7.44 -0.65 -8.46
N SER A 193 -8.32 -1.50 -8.99
CA SER A 193 -9.76 -1.26 -9.02
C SER A 193 -10.33 -1.14 -7.61
N ASN A 194 -9.94 -2.01 -6.70
CA ASN A 194 -10.39 -1.98 -5.30
C ASN A 194 -9.85 -0.74 -4.55
N ALA A 195 -8.68 -0.23 -4.93
CA ALA A 195 -8.10 0.98 -4.34
C ALA A 195 -8.65 2.29 -4.93
N GLU A 196 -9.46 2.26 -5.98
CA GLU A 196 -9.86 3.45 -6.75
C GLU A 196 -10.55 4.50 -5.90
N GLN A 197 -11.49 4.10 -5.05
CA GLN A 197 -12.21 5.02 -4.19
C GLN A 197 -11.26 5.76 -3.22
N SER A 198 -10.31 5.05 -2.63
CA SER A 198 -9.32 5.65 -1.73
C SER A 198 -8.37 6.60 -2.46
N LEU A 199 -7.95 6.25 -3.67
CA LEU A 199 -7.07 7.09 -4.47
C LEU A 199 -7.78 8.36 -4.95
N ASN A 200 -9.02 8.26 -5.37
CA ASN A 200 -9.85 9.42 -5.75
C ASN A 200 -10.06 10.34 -4.55
N PHE A 201 -10.34 9.78 -3.38
CA PHE A 201 -10.47 10.57 -2.15
C PHE A 201 -9.19 11.36 -1.83
N ILE A 202 -8.01 10.73 -1.97
CA ILE A 202 -6.73 11.40 -1.75
C ILE A 202 -6.55 12.55 -2.74
N ASP A 203 -6.87 12.32 -4.02
CA ASP A 203 -6.69 13.33 -5.07
C ASP A 203 -7.66 14.53 -4.92
N GLU A 204 -8.87 14.30 -4.40
CA GLU A 204 -9.89 15.33 -4.27
C GLU A 204 -9.81 16.09 -2.93
N ALA A 205 -9.50 15.40 -1.84
CA ALA A 205 -9.57 15.95 -0.49
C ALA A 205 -8.22 16.47 0.03
N ALA A 206 -7.09 15.95 -0.45
CA ALA A 206 -5.79 16.31 0.09
C ALA A 206 -5.26 17.62 -0.52
N VAL A 207 -4.86 18.57 0.34
CA VAL A 207 -4.16 19.80 -0.06
C VAL A 207 -2.82 19.47 -0.72
N ASP A 208 -2.09 18.50 -0.17
CA ASP A 208 -0.86 17.92 -0.74
C ASP A 208 -1.01 16.39 -0.78
N PRO A 209 -1.32 15.80 -1.95
CA PRO A 209 -1.50 14.35 -2.08
C PRO A 209 -0.26 13.53 -1.70
N TYR A 210 0.94 14.08 -1.89
CA TYR A 210 2.17 13.39 -1.51
C TYR A 210 2.29 13.28 0.03
N ILE A 211 2.11 14.39 0.74
CA ILE A 211 2.18 14.42 2.22
C ILE A 211 1.10 13.51 2.79
N PHE A 212 -0.12 13.59 2.26
CA PHE A 212 -1.23 12.75 2.71
C PHE A 212 -0.93 11.26 2.51
N MET A 213 -0.46 10.87 1.31
CA MET A 213 -0.09 9.48 1.01
C MET A 213 1.02 8.97 1.93
N ARG A 214 2.05 9.80 2.20
CA ARG A 214 3.14 9.46 3.11
C ARG A 214 2.62 9.22 4.52
N ALA A 215 1.85 10.16 5.06
CA ALA A 215 1.30 10.07 6.40
C ALA A 215 0.40 8.83 6.55
N SER A 216 -0.53 8.65 5.63
CA SER A 216 -1.44 7.50 5.62
C SER A 216 -0.69 6.17 5.53
N TYR A 217 0.35 6.08 4.69
CA TYR A 217 1.18 4.87 4.59
C TYR A 217 1.90 4.57 5.90
N LEU A 218 2.50 5.58 6.53
CA LEU A 218 3.25 5.40 7.78
C LEU A 218 2.32 4.96 8.92
N GLN A 219 1.17 5.63 9.09
CA GLN A 219 0.16 5.28 10.08
C GLN A 219 -0.39 3.87 9.86
N TRP A 220 -0.74 3.54 8.61
CA TRP A 220 -1.25 2.21 8.28
C TRP A 220 -0.21 1.11 8.59
N ARG A 221 1.07 1.35 8.31
CA ARG A 221 2.14 0.39 8.64
C ARG A 221 2.34 0.25 10.15
N ASP A 222 2.28 1.35 10.88
CA ASP A 222 2.42 1.31 12.34
C ASP A 222 1.21 0.61 12.99
N PHE A 223 0.01 0.84 12.46
CA PHE A 223 -1.21 0.08 12.84
C PHE A 223 -1.06 -1.42 12.59
N GLN A 224 -0.60 -1.84 11.41
CA GLN A 224 -0.39 -3.26 11.10
C GLN A 224 0.62 -3.93 12.03
N ILE A 225 1.74 -3.24 12.34
CA ILE A 225 2.80 -3.78 13.19
C ILE A 225 2.36 -3.88 14.66
N SER A 226 1.55 -2.93 15.13
CA SER A 226 1.02 -2.91 16.50
C SER A 226 -0.25 -3.73 16.67
N GLU A 227 -0.78 -4.36 15.60
CA GLU A 227 -2.08 -5.06 15.59
C GLU A 227 -3.23 -4.19 16.13
N GLY A 228 -3.16 -2.89 15.85
CA GLY A 228 -4.13 -1.91 16.33
C GLY A 228 -3.94 -1.49 17.81
N ALA A 229 -2.95 -2.02 18.53
CA ALA A 229 -2.74 -1.68 19.93
C ALA A 229 -2.46 -0.17 20.16
N ASN A 230 -1.90 0.50 19.17
CA ASN A 230 -1.60 1.94 19.24
C ASN A 230 -2.71 2.81 18.60
N ALA A 231 -3.80 2.21 18.12
CA ALA A 231 -4.85 2.95 17.42
C ALA A 231 -5.56 3.99 18.30
N GLU A 232 -5.54 3.81 19.62
CA GLU A 232 -6.11 4.77 20.58
C GLU A 232 -5.14 5.94 20.88
N GLU A 233 -3.84 5.73 20.71
CA GLU A 233 -2.81 6.72 21.02
C GLU A 233 -2.52 7.63 19.80
N ASP A 234 -2.71 7.12 18.57
CA ASP A 234 -2.46 7.86 17.31
C ASP A 234 -3.68 8.63 16.77
N ILE A 235 -4.86 8.49 17.37
CA ILE A 235 -5.93 9.50 17.21
C ILE A 235 -5.59 10.70 18.11
N LEU A 236 -4.40 11.18 18.01
CA LEU A 236 -4.08 12.55 18.38
C LEU A 236 -4.76 13.44 17.32
N LEU A 237 -5.99 13.87 17.65
CA LEU A 237 -6.39 15.21 17.28
C LEU A 237 -5.13 16.08 17.50
N PRO A 238 -4.71 16.91 16.51
CA PRO A 238 -3.63 17.85 16.77
C PRO A 238 -3.91 18.44 18.14
N GLU A 239 -2.94 18.38 19.06
CA GLU A 239 -3.05 19.09 20.32
C GLU A 239 -3.58 20.47 19.96
N LEU A 240 -4.85 20.70 20.22
CA LEU A 240 -5.41 22.04 20.16
C LEU A 240 -4.57 22.75 21.21
N ASP A 241 -3.64 23.57 20.69
CA ASP A 241 -2.76 24.40 21.50
C ASP A 241 -3.62 24.91 22.68
N GLU A 242 -3.20 24.66 23.91
CA GLU A 242 -3.92 25.07 25.14
C GLU A 242 -4.15 26.60 25.21
N SER A 243 -3.91 27.31 24.11
CA SER A 243 -4.21 28.72 23.90
C SER A 243 -5.64 29.02 23.44
N PHE A 244 -6.52 28.00 23.28
CA PHE A 244 -7.96 28.27 23.16
C PHE A 244 -8.52 28.55 24.54
N ASP A 245 -8.60 29.84 24.85
CA ASP A 245 -9.24 30.33 26.05
C ASP A 245 -10.74 30.02 26.04
N GLU A 246 -11.35 29.81 27.23
CA GLU A 246 -12.81 29.54 27.36
C GLU A 246 -13.69 30.59 26.61
N GLU A 247 -13.17 31.79 26.38
CA GLU A 247 -13.79 32.88 25.66
C GLU A 247 -13.97 32.56 24.15
N ASP A 248 -13.08 31.79 23.55
CA ASP A 248 -13.18 31.37 22.13
C ASP A 248 -14.23 30.25 21.90
N LEU A 249 -14.44 29.42 22.92
CA LEU A 249 -15.49 28.40 22.91
C LEU A 249 -16.91 29.01 22.97
N ASP A 250 -17.08 30.06 23.73
CA ASP A 250 -18.36 30.78 23.84
C ASP A 250 -18.72 31.48 22.53
N LEU A 251 -17.73 32.05 21.82
CA LEU A 251 -17.94 32.66 20.49
C LEU A 251 -18.37 31.63 19.41
N LEU A 252 -17.82 30.42 19.45
CA LEU A 252 -18.23 29.34 18.53
C LEU A 252 -19.63 28.83 18.84
N GLN A 253 -20.06 28.87 20.08
CA GLN A 253 -21.38 28.44 20.52
C GLN A 253 -22.45 29.46 20.13
N GLU A 254 -22.14 30.75 20.21
CA GLU A 254 -23.02 31.85 19.80
C GLU A 254 -23.27 31.87 18.27
N ASP A 255 -22.27 31.53 17.47
CA ASP A 255 -22.39 31.39 16.01
C ASP A 255 -23.22 30.16 15.56
N LEU A 256 -23.28 29.11 16.38
CA LEU A 256 -24.08 27.92 16.14
C LEU A 256 -25.59 28.16 16.44
N ASP A 257 -25.88 28.92 17.49
CA ASP A 257 -27.27 29.25 17.89
C ASP A 257 -27.93 30.26 16.98
N ILE A 258 -27.19 31.05 16.21
CA ILE A 258 -27.72 32.01 15.23
C ILE A 258 -28.13 31.32 13.90
N LYS A 259 -27.74 30.09 13.66
CA LYS A 259 -28.03 29.32 12.41
C LYS A 259 -29.12 28.26 12.53
N LEU A 260 -29.73 28.12 13.67
CA LEU A 260 -30.93 27.27 13.90
C LEU A 260 -32.18 28.12 14.00
#